data_9a17822780626b57ed887dfe3a7d8487
#
_entry.id   9a17822780626b57ed887dfe3a7d8487
#
_cell.length_a   1.000
_cell.length_b   1.000
_cell.length_c   1.000
_cell.angle_alpha   90.00
_cell.angle_beta   90.00
_cell.angle_gamma   90.00
#
_symmetry.space_group_name_H-M   'P 1'
#
loop_
_entity.id
_entity.type
_entity.pdbx_description
1 polymer ?
#
loop_
_entity_poly.entity_id
_entity_poly.type
_entity_poly.pdbx_seq_one_letter_code
_entity_poly.pdbx_strand_id
1 'polypeptide(L)'
;YSSKQYEMVRAGSNVDYSKYSQEIFDSINYIQSIPWRVNEVVLNQVISDLEMPKKSDFVKTEYPNIDECKWTLDLTMEGLKMTELEIAELKEKRRKCSDKIALYNAEVGDYESAVGKYRAVKMASQIAEKYVDKTIYFPHSFDFRGRIYPISIGLSPQGSDAVKSMIEYDRGEVLNRDEAEQGFAYLASLYGDDKLPYGQRIERGMELLSAGYKDADEPYQFLAHQIDMRDVVDNPKMEFRGRIHLDACN
;
A
#
# COMPACT_ATOMS: atom_id res chain seq x y z
N TYR A 1 19.88 17.39 7.41
CA TYR A 1 19.32 17.67 6.08
C TYR A 1 20.38 17.28 5.05
N SER A 2 20.14 16.23 4.29
CA SER A 2 20.98 15.84 3.17
C SER A 2 20.75 16.84 2.02
N SER A 3 21.79 17.52 1.56
CA SER A 3 21.77 18.45 0.43
C SER A 3 21.68 17.74 -0.94
N LYS A 4 21.08 16.56 -1.02
CA LYS A 4 20.80 15.95 -2.31
C LYS A 4 19.73 16.77 -3.02
N GLN A 5 20.12 17.49 -4.05
CA GLN A 5 19.17 18.03 -5.01
C GLN A 5 18.43 16.84 -5.65
N TYR A 6 17.13 16.77 -5.40
CA TYR A 6 16.29 15.82 -6.12
C TYR A 6 15.98 16.41 -7.49
N GLU A 7 16.28 15.65 -8.54
CA GLU A 7 15.87 16.03 -9.88
C GLU A 7 14.34 16.03 -9.96
N MET A 8 13.76 17.12 -10.48
CA MET A 8 12.31 17.25 -10.63
C MET A 8 11.76 16.22 -11.61
N VAL A 9 12.54 15.79 -12.59
CA VAL A 9 12.22 14.72 -13.53
C VAL A 9 13.04 13.48 -13.20
N ARG A 10 12.37 12.39 -12.88
CA ARG A 10 13.00 11.08 -12.71
C ARG A 10 13.30 10.45 -14.08
N ALA A 11 14.33 10.92 -14.75
CA ALA A 11 14.91 10.26 -15.91
C ALA A 11 16.42 10.40 -15.75
N GLY A 12 17.16 9.31 -15.75
CA GLY A 12 18.62 9.37 -15.64
C GLY A 12 19.19 10.36 -16.66
N SER A 13 20.12 11.19 -16.23
CA SER A 13 21.01 12.08 -16.97
C SER A 13 20.41 13.08 -17.97
N ASN A 14 20.69 14.36 -17.77
CA ASN A 14 20.56 15.48 -18.73
C ASN A 14 19.12 15.75 -19.22
N VAL A 15 18.18 15.97 -18.30
CA VAL A 15 16.86 16.47 -18.66
C VAL A 15 16.94 17.96 -18.98
N ASP A 16 16.59 18.31 -20.20
CA ASP A 16 16.49 19.71 -20.64
C ASP A 16 15.11 20.26 -20.21
N TYR A 17 15.08 20.92 -19.06
CA TYR A 17 13.86 21.49 -18.48
C TYR A 17 13.24 22.60 -19.36
N SER A 18 13.99 23.19 -20.29
CA SER A 18 13.46 24.22 -21.20
C SER A 18 12.39 23.68 -22.16
N LYS A 19 12.31 22.37 -22.31
CA LYS A 19 11.34 21.70 -23.18
C LYS A 19 9.98 21.43 -22.51
N TYR A 20 9.86 21.66 -21.21
CA TYR A 20 8.61 21.46 -20.49
C TYR A 20 7.81 22.76 -20.43
N SER A 21 6.48 22.65 -20.58
CA SER A 21 5.60 23.81 -20.46
C SER A 21 5.56 24.35 -19.03
N GLN A 22 5.33 25.64 -18.88
CA GLN A 22 5.17 26.26 -17.56
C GLN A 22 4.02 25.63 -16.76
N GLU A 23 2.96 25.16 -17.43
CA GLU A 23 1.81 24.51 -16.83
C GLU A 23 2.19 23.27 -16.00
N ILE A 24 3.21 22.51 -16.42
CA ILE A 24 3.71 21.35 -15.68
C ILE A 24 4.33 21.78 -14.36
N PHE A 25 5.15 22.85 -14.39
CA PHE A 25 5.75 23.40 -13.17
C PHE A 25 4.70 23.99 -12.23
N ASP A 26 3.73 24.70 -12.78
CA ASP A 26 2.63 25.28 -12.00
C ASP A 26 1.78 24.19 -11.35
N SER A 27 1.51 23.08 -12.05
CA SER A 27 0.80 21.91 -11.51
C SER A 27 1.56 21.26 -10.36
N ILE A 28 2.86 21.06 -10.49
CA ILE A 28 3.70 20.50 -9.42
C ILE A 28 3.73 21.46 -8.22
N ASN A 29 3.95 22.75 -8.47
CA ASN A 29 3.97 23.75 -7.41
C ASN A 29 2.63 23.82 -6.67
N TYR A 30 1.52 23.70 -7.39
CA TYR A 30 0.19 23.62 -6.77
C TYR A 30 0.06 22.40 -5.86
N ILE A 31 0.39 21.20 -6.34
CA ILE A 31 0.29 19.97 -5.54
C ILE A 31 1.21 20.04 -4.30
N GLN A 32 2.42 20.59 -4.44
CA GLN A 32 3.36 20.75 -3.33
C GLN A 32 2.91 21.80 -2.31
N SER A 33 2.06 22.74 -2.70
CA SER A 33 1.55 23.79 -1.81
C SER A 33 0.38 23.33 -0.95
N ILE A 34 -0.19 22.15 -1.21
CA ILE A 34 -1.29 21.60 -0.44
C ILE A 34 -0.80 21.24 0.96
N PRO A 35 -1.38 21.83 2.03
CA PRO A 35 -1.00 21.53 3.39
C PRO A 35 -1.66 20.23 3.86
N TRP A 36 -0.88 19.42 4.54
CA TRP A 36 -1.30 18.15 5.13
C TRP A 36 -1.03 18.16 6.64
N ARG A 37 -1.75 17.33 7.37
CA ARG A 37 -1.48 17.03 8.77
C ARG A 37 -1.59 15.53 9.05
N VAL A 38 -1.12 15.10 10.20
CA VAL A 38 -1.28 13.73 10.68
C VAL A 38 -2.69 13.55 11.24
N ASN A 39 -3.35 12.46 10.82
CA ASN A 39 -4.57 11.99 11.46
C ASN A 39 -4.15 11.13 12.68
N GLU A 40 -4.18 11.72 13.85
CA GLU A 40 -3.69 11.09 15.08
C GLU A 40 -4.53 9.88 15.51
N VAL A 41 -5.84 9.90 15.26
CA VAL A 41 -6.73 8.79 15.61
C VAL A 41 -6.37 7.56 14.79
N VAL A 42 -6.19 7.73 13.49
CA VAL A 42 -5.79 6.65 12.59
C VAL A 42 -4.36 6.19 12.87
N LEU A 43 -3.43 7.13 13.12
CA LEU A 43 -2.04 6.79 13.49
C LEU A 43 -2.02 5.89 14.73
N ASN A 44 -2.74 6.24 15.78
CA ASN A 44 -2.80 5.47 17.03
C ASN A 44 -3.40 4.08 16.78
N GLN A 45 -4.42 3.97 15.93
CA GLN A 45 -4.99 2.68 15.55
C GLN A 45 -4.00 1.82 14.75
N VAL A 46 -3.31 2.41 13.77
CA VAL A 46 -2.26 1.71 13.00
C VAL A 46 -1.16 1.18 13.92
N ILE A 47 -0.69 2.00 14.87
CA ILE A 47 0.33 1.58 15.85
C ILE A 47 -0.19 0.44 16.73
N SER A 48 -1.43 0.52 17.18
CA SER A 48 -2.06 -0.51 18.02
C SER A 48 -2.21 -1.85 17.31
N ASP A 49 -2.50 -1.83 16.00
CA ASP A 49 -2.69 -3.04 15.20
C ASP A 49 -1.38 -3.61 14.65
N LEU A 50 -0.27 -2.88 14.79
CA LEU A 50 1.00 -3.21 14.15
C LEU A 50 1.71 -4.35 14.85
N GLU A 51 1.56 -5.57 14.34
CA GLU A 51 2.24 -6.76 14.86
C GLU A 51 3.33 -7.23 13.89
N MET A 52 4.49 -7.62 14.45
CA MET A 52 5.56 -8.20 13.65
C MET A 52 5.17 -9.60 13.18
N PRO A 53 5.21 -9.88 11.86
CA PRO A 53 4.92 -11.20 11.32
C PRO A 53 5.83 -12.28 11.93
N LYS A 54 5.26 -13.43 12.31
CA LYS A 54 6.03 -14.58 12.80
C LYS A 54 6.29 -15.53 11.64
N LYS A 55 7.53 -15.99 11.51
CA LYS A 55 7.91 -16.92 10.45
C LYS A 55 7.05 -18.19 10.45
N SER A 56 6.67 -18.68 11.62
CA SER A 56 5.80 -19.87 11.79
C SER A 56 4.41 -19.73 11.18
N ASP A 57 3.94 -18.50 10.96
CA ASP A 57 2.59 -18.26 10.40
C ASP A 57 2.59 -18.45 8.87
N PHE A 58 3.73 -18.27 8.24
CA PHE A 58 3.94 -18.33 6.79
C PHE A 58 4.62 -19.64 6.36
N VAL A 59 5.70 -20.03 7.01
CA VAL A 59 6.53 -21.15 6.62
C VAL A 59 6.06 -22.41 7.35
N LYS A 60 5.31 -23.26 6.64
CA LYS A 60 4.78 -24.54 7.11
C LYS A 60 5.59 -25.73 6.58
N THR A 61 6.22 -25.55 5.43
CA THR A 61 7.02 -26.60 4.78
C THR A 61 8.38 -26.66 5.43
N GLU A 62 8.79 -27.87 5.86
CA GLU A 62 10.18 -28.11 6.28
C GLU A 62 11.10 -28.06 5.05
N TYR A 63 12.20 -27.34 5.17
CA TYR A 63 13.23 -27.36 4.12
C TYR A 63 13.74 -28.78 3.96
N PRO A 64 13.69 -29.37 2.74
CA PRO A 64 14.12 -30.73 2.53
C PRO A 64 15.61 -30.89 2.88
N ASN A 65 15.97 -32.07 3.40
CA ASN A 65 17.37 -32.37 3.71
C ASN A 65 18.20 -32.23 2.42
N ILE A 66 19.13 -31.27 2.46
CA ILE A 66 19.96 -30.93 1.29
C ILE A 66 20.74 -32.15 0.77
N ASP A 67 21.16 -33.07 1.67
CA ASP A 67 21.92 -34.23 1.27
C ASP A 67 21.08 -35.25 0.51
N GLU A 68 19.79 -35.39 0.89
CA GLU A 68 18.84 -36.23 0.10
C GLU A 68 18.53 -35.59 -1.23
N CYS A 69 18.41 -34.26 -1.28
CA CYS A 69 18.15 -33.52 -2.50
C CYS A 69 19.36 -33.40 -3.41
N LYS A 70 20.59 -33.25 -2.86
CA LYS A 70 21.84 -33.25 -3.63
C LYS A 70 22.07 -34.57 -4.32
N TRP A 71 21.83 -35.68 -3.62
CA TRP A 71 21.97 -37.01 -4.19
C TRP A 71 21.06 -37.20 -5.44
N THR A 72 19.90 -36.64 -5.42
CA THR A 72 18.96 -36.67 -6.56
C THR A 72 19.28 -35.67 -7.66
N LEU A 73 19.99 -34.56 -7.37
CA LEU A 73 20.30 -33.48 -8.31
C LEU A 73 21.65 -33.67 -9.01
N ASP A 74 22.65 -34.24 -8.32
CA ASP A 74 24.03 -34.38 -8.82
C ASP A 74 24.33 -35.71 -9.55
N LEU A 75 23.35 -36.63 -9.62
CA LEU A 75 23.46 -37.82 -10.45
C LEU A 75 23.39 -37.45 -11.94
N THR A 76 24.55 -37.17 -12.51
CA THR A 76 24.71 -37.19 -13.95
C THR A 76 24.45 -38.61 -14.46
N MET A 77 23.46 -38.77 -15.29
CA MET A 77 23.03 -40.10 -15.83
C MET A 77 24.05 -40.72 -16.77
N GLU A 78 25.16 -40.05 -17.01
CA GLU A 78 26.28 -40.51 -17.81
C GLU A 78 27.10 -41.58 -17.06
N GLY A 79 26.91 -42.81 -17.43
CA GLY A 79 27.75 -43.94 -16.95
C GLY A 79 27.08 -44.97 -16.05
N LEU A 80 25.86 -44.75 -15.56
CA LEU A 80 25.11 -45.74 -14.80
C LEU A 80 24.24 -46.62 -15.71
N LYS A 81 24.46 -47.94 -15.68
CA LYS A 81 23.54 -48.92 -16.33
C LYS A 81 22.30 -49.07 -15.47
N MET A 82 21.37 -48.10 -15.54
CA MET A 82 20.11 -48.14 -14.83
C MET A 82 18.99 -48.63 -15.73
N THR A 83 18.04 -49.35 -15.18
CA THR A 83 16.83 -49.75 -15.85
C THR A 83 15.92 -48.53 -16.06
N GLU A 84 15.01 -48.59 -17.05
CA GLU A 84 14.06 -47.53 -17.31
C GLU A 84 13.18 -47.22 -16.09
N LEU A 85 12.87 -48.21 -15.27
CA LEU A 85 12.08 -48.08 -14.07
C LEU A 85 12.85 -47.25 -12.98
N GLU A 86 14.13 -47.59 -12.76
CA GLU A 86 14.99 -46.85 -11.81
C GLU A 86 15.19 -45.39 -12.24
N ILE A 87 15.27 -45.13 -13.54
CA ILE A 87 15.35 -43.77 -14.10
C ILE A 87 14.05 -43.00 -13.83
N ALA A 88 12.90 -43.66 -14.01
CA ALA A 88 11.59 -43.05 -13.76
C ALA A 88 11.40 -42.70 -12.26
N GLU A 89 11.79 -43.61 -11.35
CA GLU A 89 11.75 -43.36 -9.90
C GLU A 89 12.67 -42.21 -9.45
N LEU A 90 13.86 -42.11 -10.00
CA LEU A 90 14.79 -41.01 -9.76
C LEU A 90 14.25 -39.67 -10.26
N LYS A 91 13.67 -39.63 -11.44
CA LYS A 91 13.02 -38.45 -11.99
C LYS A 91 11.89 -37.95 -11.07
N GLU A 92 11.07 -38.87 -10.57
CA GLU A 92 9.96 -38.55 -9.67
C GLU A 92 10.45 -38.04 -8.32
N LYS A 93 11.50 -38.64 -7.73
CA LYS A 93 12.15 -38.15 -6.50
C LYS A 93 12.72 -36.73 -6.68
N ARG A 94 13.38 -36.49 -7.82
CA ARG A 94 13.89 -35.16 -8.19
C ARG A 94 12.77 -34.13 -8.25
N ARG A 95 11.67 -34.49 -8.93
CA ARG A 95 10.50 -33.62 -9.06
C ARG A 95 9.94 -33.26 -7.69
N LYS A 96 9.68 -34.24 -6.83
CA LYS A 96 9.17 -34.03 -5.46
C LYS A 96 10.08 -33.15 -4.60
N CYS A 97 11.40 -33.32 -4.72
CA CYS A 97 12.36 -32.48 -4.01
C CYS A 97 12.34 -31.03 -4.52
N SER A 98 12.32 -30.86 -5.85
CA SER A 98 12.23 -29.54 -6.47
C SER A 98 10.94 -28.82 -6.09
N ASP A 99 9.80 -29.53 -6.10
CA ASP A 99 8.50 -28.98 -5.72
C ASP A 99 8.49 -28.54 -4.24
N LYS A 100 9.09 -29.33 -3.32
CA LYS A 100 9.24 -28.95 -1.91
C LYS A 100 10.10 -27.71 -1.73
N ILE A 101 11.23 -27.62 -2.44
CA ILE A 101 12.11 -26.42 -2.38
C ILE A 101 11.39 -25.19 -2.90
N ALA A 102 10.66 -25.33 -4.01
CA ALA A 102 9.90 -24.24 -4.58
C ALA A 102 8.81 -23.74 -3.62
N LEU A 103 8.07 -24.66 -2.99
CA LEU A 103 7.06 -24.32 -1.99
C LEU A 103 7.67 -23.60 -0.77
N TYR A 104 8.76 -24.15 -0.19
CA TYR A 104 9.46 -23.51 0.91
C TYR A 104 9.92 -22.08 0.56
N ASN A 105 10.53 -21.92 -0.61
CA ASN A 105 11.00 -20.60 -1.05
C ASN A 105 9.85 -19.61 -1.27
N ALA A 106 8.70 -20.07 -1.75
CA ALA A 106 7.51 -19.25 -1.87
C ALA A 106 7.01 -18.79 -0.49
N GLU A 107 6.87 -19.71 0.46
CA GLU A 107 6.47 -19.40 1.85
C GLU A 107 7.44 -18.43 2.54
N VAL A 108 8.75 -18.61 2.34
CA VAL A 108 9.77 -17.67 2.86
C VAL A 108 9.64 -16.30 2.18
N GLY A 109 9.41 -16.26 0.88
CA GLY A 109 9.19 -15.00 0.15
C GLY A 109 7.96 -14.24 0.66
N ASP A 110 6.86 -14.94 0.95
CA ASP A 110 5.66 -14.35 1.54
C ASP A 110 5.94 -13.77 2.93
N TYR A 111 6.70 -14.50 3.77
CA TYR A 111 7.15 -14.00 5.06
C TYR A 111 8.01 -12.73 4.93
N GLU A 112 9.00 -12.74 4.06
CA GLU A 112 9.88 -11.58 3.83
C GLU A 112 9.09 -10.37 3.31
N SER A 113 8.11 -10.61 2.43
CA SER A 113 7.20 -9.57 1.95
C SER A 113 6.38 -8.96 3.09
N ALA A 114 5.81 -9.80 3.98
CA ALA A 114 5.06 -9.37 5.15
C ALA A 114 5.93 -8.55 6.12
N VAL A 115 7.16 -9.01 6.39
CA VAL A 115 8.14 -8.26 7.19
C VAL A 115 8.52 -6.93 6.55
N GLY A 116 8.66 -6.90 5.23
CA GLY A 116 8.90 -5.67 4.47
C GLY A 116 7.77 -4.65 4.64
N LYS A 117 6.52 -5.09 4.51
CA LYS A 117 5.32 -4.26 4.74
C LYS A 117 5.27 -3.74 6.18
N TYR A 118 5.48 -4.61 7.17
CA TYR A 118 5.55 -4.23 8.58
C TYR A 118 6.59 -3.13 8.83
N ARG A 119 7.82 -3.30 8.31
CA ARG A 119 8.89 -2.30 8.47
C ARG A 119 8.55 -0.97 7.83
N ALA A 120 7.93 -0.99 6.66
CA ALA A 120 7.51 0.22 5.95
C ALA A 120 6.45 1.00 6.74
N VAL A 121 5.41 0.32 7.24
CA VAL A 121 4.36 0.95 8.06
C VAL A 121 4.94 1.46 9.38
N LYS A 122 5.79 0.67 10.05
CA LYS A 122 6.46 1.08 11.30
C LYS A 122 7.33 2.33 11.11
N MET A 123 8.08 2.40 10.02
CA MET A 123 8.89 3.58 9.71
C MET A 123 7.99 4.79 9.43
N ALA A 124 6.90 4.62 8.69
CA ALA A 124 5.96 5.69 8.40
C ALA A 124 5.29 6.21 9.68
N SER A 125 4.83 5.33 10.58
CA SER A 125 4.23 5.74 11.86
C SER A 125 5.21 6.48 12.76
N GLN A 126 6.47 6.03 12.85
CA GLN A 126 7.52 6.75 13.59
C GLN A 126 7.84 8.15 13.01
N ILE A 127 7.68 8.32 11.70
CA ILE A 127 7.78 9.64 11.07
C ILE A 127 6.54 10.46 11.42
N ALA A 128 5.34 9.90 11.27
CA ALA A 128 4.09 10.57 11.56
C ALA A 128 4.04 11.09 13.02
N GLU A 129 4.45 10.29 14.02
CA GLU A 129 4.53 10.71 15.42
C GLU A 129 5.32 12.02 15.63
N LYS A 130 6.39 12.26 14.84
CA LYS A 130 7.20 13.49 14.92
C LYS A 130 6.52 14.72 14.32
N TYR A 131 5.48 14.50 13.53
CA TYR A 131 4.75 15.54 12.81
C TYR A 131 3.30 15.72 13.28
N VAL A 132 2.90 15.07 14.37
CA VAL A 132 1.65 15.38 15.07
C VAL A 132 1.63 16.88 15.38
N ASP A 133 0.49 17.52 15.22
CA ASP A 133 0.27 18.97 15.39
C ASP A 133 1.10 19.91 14.47
N LYS A 134 1.66 19.37 13.38
CA LYS A 134 2.43 20.17 12.42
C LYS A 134 1.83 20.06 11.02
N THR A 135 1.80 21.18 10.33
CA THR A 135 1.51 21.19 8.89
C THR A 135 2.68 20.60 8.11
N ILE A 136 2.38 19.68 7.21
CA ILE A 136 3.35 18.93 6.39
C ILE A 136 3.11 19.27 4.91
N TYR A 137 4.20 19.33 4.15
CA TYR A 137 4.15 19.48 2.70
C TYR A 137 4.95 18.36 2.04
N PHE A 138 4.42 17.80 0.94
CA PHE A 138 5.08 16.73 0.22
C PHE A 138 5.69 17.27 -1.07
N PRO A 139 7.03 17.25 -1.23
CA PRO A 139 7.67 17.56 -2.50
C PRO A 139 7.37 16.45 -3.51
N HIS A 140 7.17 16.85 -4.76
CA HIS A 140 6.84 15.95 -5.86
C HIS A 140 7.84 16.05 -7.00
N SER A 141 7.96 14.98 -7.77
CA SER A 141 8.66 14.93 -9.05
C SER A 141 7.76 14.28 -10.09
N PHE A 142 8.06 14.44 -11.35
CA PHE A 142 7.39 13.72 -12.42
C PHE A 142 8.36 12.80 -13.19
N ASP A 143 7.83 11.73 -13.77
CA ASP A 143 8.61 10.85 -14.64
C ASP A 143 8.54 11.35 -16.09
N PHE A 144 9.32 10.72 -16.98
CA PHE A 144 9.37 11.06 -18.40
C PHE A 144 8.02 10.87 -19.13
N ARG A 145 7.05 10.19 -18.50
CA ARG A 145 5.69 9.99 -19.00
C ARG A 145 4.70 11.03 -18.47
N GLY A 146 5.16 11.98 -17.66
CA GLY A 146 4.33 13.03 -17.06
C GLY A 146 3.55 12.60 -15.82
N ARG A 147 3.86 11.43 -15.22
CA ARG A 147 3.24 10.99 -13.96
C ARG A 147 3.92 11.65 -12.77
N ILE A 148 3.12 12.14 -11.84
CA ILE A 148 3.59 12.86 -10.65
C ILE A 148 3.70 11.87 -9.47
N TYR A 149 4.81 11.96 -8.74
CA TYR A 149 5.11 11.13 -7.58
C TYR A 149 5.65 11.97 -6.42
N PRO A 150 5.20 11.72 -5.17
CA PRO A 150 5.85 12.30 -4.01
C PRO A 150 7.27 11.73 -3.86
N ILE A 151 8.21 12.58 -3.44
CA ILE A 151 9.61 12.19 -3.23
C ILE A 151 9.84 11.67 -1.82
N SER A 152 8.88 11.89 -0.91
CA SER A 152 8.98 11.52 0.49
C SER A 152 9.21 10.02 0.69
N ILE A 153 10.09 9.68 1.63
CA ILE A 153 10.37 8.30 2.05
C ILE A 153 9.62 8.04 3.35
N GLY A 154 8.92 6.91 3.42
CA GLY A 154 8.14 6.49 4.57
C GLY A 154 6.73 7.06 4.54
N LEU A 155 6.49 8.22 5.16
CA LEU A 155 5.17 8.86 5.14
C LEU A 155 4.92 9.50 3.77
N SER A 156 3.83 9.12 3.11
CA SER A 156 3.55 9.54 1.73
C SER A 156 2.05 9.46 1.40
N PRO A 157 1.50 10.44 0.65
CA PRO A 157 0.11 10.38 0.19
C PRO A 157 -0.16 9.28 -0.84
N GLN A 158 0.87 8.67 -1.42
CA GLN A 158 0.80 7.52 -2.33
C GLN A 158 1.34 6.23 -1.69
N GLY A 159 1.36 6.15 -0.36
CA GLY A 159 1.78 4.96 0.39
C GLY A 159 0.76 3.82 0.33
N SER A 160 1.04 2.74 1.08
CA SER A 160 0.05 1.68 1.33
C SER A 160 -1.17 2.22 2.08
N ASP A 161 -2.23 1.43 2.17
CA ASP A 161 -3.47 1.78 2.88
C ASP A 161 -3.17 2.42 4.25
N ALA A 162 -2.45 1.73 5.13
CA ALA A 162 -2.09 2.24 6.44
C ALA A 162 -1.25 3.53 6.39
N VAL A 163 -0.34 3.65 5.42
CA VAL A 163 0.55 4.82 5.33
C VAL A 163 -0.18 6.06 4.86
N LYS A 164 -0.99 5.95 3.81
CA LYS A 164 -1.73 7.09 3.28
C LYS A 164 -2.88 7.52 4.18
N SER A 165 -3.46 6.63 4.97
CA SER A 165 -4.54 6.96 5.91
C SER A 165 -4.08 7.70 7.18
N MET A 166 -2.79 7.62 7.54
CA MET A 166 -2.23 8.39 8.66
C MET A 166 -2.11 9.91 8.39
N ILE A 167 -2.42 10.37 7.19
CA ILE A 167 -2.39 11.80 6.82
C ILE A 167 -3.70 12.23 6.18
N GLU A 168 -4.08 13.46 6.44
CA GLU A 168 -5.29 14.11 5.92
C GLU A 168 -4.98 15.54 5.48
N TYR A 169 -5.91 16.21 4.82
CA TYR A 169 -5.75 17.62 4.51
C TYR A 169 -5.77 18.46 5.79
N ASP A 170 -4.85 19.42 5.89
CA ASP A 170 -4.77 20.33 7.05
C ASP A 170 -6.00 21.27 7.12
N ARG A 171 -6.54 21.62 5.95
CA ARG A 171 -7.77 22.41 5.81
C ARG A 171 -8.89 21.53 5.33
N GLY A 172 -10.00 21.54 6.08
CA GLY A 172 -11.22 20.87 5.70
C GLY A 172 -12.21 21.81 5.06
N GLU A 173 -13.27 21.24 4.50
CA GLU A 173 -14.39 21.95 3.92
C GLU A 173 -15.71 21.42 4.48
N VAL A 174 -16.69 22.30 4.67
CA VAL A 174 -18.04 21.90 5.08
C VAL A 174 -18.74 21.35 3.86
N LEU A 175 -19.11 20.07 3.92
CA LEU A 175 -19.74 19.39 2.79
C LEU A 175 -21.19 19.88 2.60
N ASN A 176 -21.56 20.11 1.35
CA ASN A 176 -22.95 20.19 0.96
C ASN A 176 -23.56 18.78 0.85
N ARG A 177 -24.86 18.69 0.56
CA ARG A 177 -25.57 17.40 0.47
C ARG A 177 -24.99 16.46 -0.59
N ASP A 178 -24.72 16.96 -1.77
CA ASP A 178 -24.24 16.14 -2.89
C ASP A 178 -22.81 15.63 -2.62
N GLU A 179 -21.99 16.45 -1.97
CA GLU A 179 -20.64 16.07 -1.53
C GLU A 179 -20.68 15.02 -0.40
N ALA A 180 -21.61 15.13 0.54
CA ALA A 180 -21.82 14.11 1.56
C ALA A 180 -22.29 12.79 0.95
N GLU A 181 -23.18 12.80 -0.04
CA GLU A 181 -23.61 11.62 -0.79
C GLU A 181 -22.40 10.96 -1.50
N GLN A 182 -21.48 11.74 -2.08
CA GLN A 182 -20.23 11.22 -2.63
C GLN A 182 -19.33 10.59 -1.55
N GLY A 183 -19.27 11.20 -0.37
CA GLY A 183 -18.56 10.65 0.78
C GLY A 183 -19.08 9.28 1.19
N PHE A 184 -20.39 9.10 1.29
CA PHE A 184 -21.00 7.79 1.57
C PHE A 184 -20.74 6.77 0.46
N ALA A 185 -20.87 7.17 -0.82
CA ALA A 185 -20.59 6.28 -1.93
C ALA A 185 -19.11 5.83 -1.95
N TYR A 186 -18.19 6.71 -1.54
CA TYR A 186 -16.78 6.37 -1.41
C TYR A 186 -16.51 5.44 -0.22
N LEU A 187 -17.20 5.64 0.91
CA LEU A 187 -17.11 4.74 2.07
C LEU A 187 -17.47 3.29 1.69
N ALA A 188 -18.55 3.12 0.91
CA ALA A 188 -18.93 1.81 0.39
C ALA A 188 -17.84 1.21 -0.53
N SER A 189 -17.21 2.05 -1.37
CA SER A 189 -16.13 1.60 -2.25
C SER A 189 -14.89 1.14 -1.49
N LEU A 190 -14.54 1.80 -0.38
CA LEU A 190 -13.43 1.42 0.49
C LEU A 190 -13.70 0.08 1.22
N TYR A 191 -14.97 -0.24 1.43
CA TYR A 191 -15.37 -1.50 2.04
C TYR A 191 -15.29 -2.70 1.09
N GLY A 192 -15.36 -2.46 -0.23
CA GLY A 192 -15.36 -3.48 -1.28
C GLY A 192 -16.63 -3.49 -2.14
N ASP A 193 -17.57 -2.59 -1.89
CA ASP A 193 -18.86 -2.50 -2.59
C ASP A 193 -18.79 -1.53 -3.80
N ASP A 194 -17.61 -1.37 -4.43
CA ASP A 194 -17.31 -0.43 -5.52
C ASP A 194 -18.11 -0.69 -6.81
N LYS A 195 -18.57 -1.93 -7.01
CA LYS A 195 -19.35 -2.36 -8.20
C LYS A 195 -20.84 -2.07 -8.12
N LEU A 196 -21.34 -1.66 -6.96
CA LEU A 196 -22.74 -1.29 -6.81
C LEU A 196 -23.04 0.00 -7.58
N PRO A 197 -24.28 0.16 -8.11
CA PRO A 197 -24.75 1.44 -8.66
C PRO A 197 -24.60 2.59 -7.67
N TYR A 198 -24.36 3.81 -8.14
CA TYR A 198 -24.06 4.96 -7.31
C TYR A 198 -25.06 5.19 -6.16
N GLY A 199 -26.38 5.16 -6.43
CA GLY A 199 -27.40 5.31 -5.39
C GLY A 199 -27.34 4.23 -4.31
N GLN A 200 -27.10 2.96 -4.69
CA GLN A 200 -26.96 1.86 -3.74
C GLN A 200 -25.67 1.99 -2.92
N ARG A 201 -24.59 2.54 -3.48
CA ARG A 201 -23.38 2.83 -2.72
C ARG A 201 -23.59 3.88 -1.64
N ILE A 202 -24.43 4.91 -1.92
CA ILE A 202 -24.79 5.90 -0.91
C ILE A 202 -25.52 5.24 0.26
N GLU A 203 -26.58 4.46 -0.02
CA GLU A 203 -27.34 3.74 1.01
C GLU A 203 -26.41 2.80 1.81
N ARG A 204 -25.59 2.04 1.10
CA ARG A 204 -24.62 1.14 1.71
C ARG A 204 -23.60 1.85 2.58
N GLY A 205 -23.08 2.99 2.14
CA GLY A 205 -22.15 3.81 2.91
C GLY A 205 -22.75 4.31 4.23
N MET A 206 -24.03 4.69 4.23
CA MET A 206 -24.73 5.08 5.44
C MET A 206 -24.84 3.90 6.45
N GLU A 207 -25.14 2.68 5.97
CA GLU A 207 -25.17 1.48 6.81
C GLU A 207 -23.78 1.17 7.40
N LEU A 208 -22.74 1.40 6.64
CA LEU A 208 -21.34 1.10 6.99
C LEU A 208 -20.75 2.04 8.05
N LEU A 209 -21.44 3.12 8.43
CA LEU A 209 -20.99 4.00 9.52
C LEU A 209 -20.77 3.28 10.84
N SER A 210 -21.44 2.13 11.09
CA SER A 210 -21.27 1.30 12.28
C SER A 210 -20.48 0.02 12.05
N ALA A 211 -19.97 -0.22 10.83
CA ALA A 211 -19.25 -1.43 10.50
C ALA A 211 -17.83 -1.47 11.09
N GLY A 212 -17.28 -2.68 11.24
CA GLY A 212 -15.90 -2.88 11.62
C GLY A 212 -14.95 -2.58 10.44
N TYR A 213 -13.92 -1.79 10.67
CA TYR A 213 -12.98 -1.41 9.61
C TYR A 213 -12.10 -2.56 9.12
N LYS A 214 -11.86 -3.58 9.95
CA LYS A 214 -10.97 -4.72 9.61
C LYS A 214 -11.54 -5.62 8.50
N ASP A 215 -12.83 -5.53 8.24
CA ASP A 215 -13.51 -6.31 7.21
C ASP A 215 -13.51 -5.58 5.84
N ALA A 216 -13.01 -4.34 5.79
CA ALA A 216 -12.96 -3.54 4.58
C ALA A 216 -11.76 -3.94 3.69
N ASP A 217 -11.86 -3.74 2.38
CA ASP A 217 -10.78 -3.97 1.41
C ASP A 217 -9.59 -3.03 1.66
N GLU A 218 -9.87 -1.76 2.06
CA GLU A 218 -8.89 -0.75 2.43
C GLU A 218 -9.12 -0.30 3.89
N PRO A 219 -8.74 -1.12 4.90
CA PRO A 219 -9.20 -0.98 6.28
C PRO A 219 -8.92 0.38 6.91
N TYR A 220 -7.73 0.91 6.77
CA TYR A 220 -7.36 2.16 7.45
C TYR A 220 -7.88 3.40 6.72
N GLN A 221 -7.98 3.37 5.40
CA GLN A 221 -8.67 4.43 4.66
C GLN A 221 -10.16 4.43 4.98
N PHE A 222 -10.77 3.23 5.07
CA PHE A 222 -12.15 3.10 5.51
C PHE A 222 -12.35 3.68 6.90
N LEU A 223 -11.48 3.35 7.87
CA LEU A 223 -11.54 3.89 9.23
C LEU A 223 -11.44 5.42 9.23
N ALA A 224 -10.46 6.00 8.53
CA ALA A 224 -10.28 7.44 8.45
C ALA A 224 -11.54 8.12 7.89
N HIS A 225 -12.04 7.62 6.76
CA HIS A 225 -13.20 8.19 6.08
C HIS A 225 -14.49 7.97 6.88
N GLN A 226 -14.64 6.84 7.58
CA GLN A 226 -15.77 6.53 8.45
C GLN A 226 -15.85 7.52 9.62
N ILE A 227 -14.72 7.88 10.23
CA ILE A 227 -14.66 8.87 11.31
C ILE A 227 -15.14 10.22 10.78
N ASP A 228 -14.57 10.70 9.68
CA ASP A 228 -14.94 11.98 9.07
C ASP A 228 -16.45 12.01 8.71
N MET A 229 -16.99 10.95 8.14
CA MET A 229 -18.41 10.90 7.75
C MET A 229 -19.35 10.82 8.95
N ARG A 230 -18.95 10.18 10.06
CA ARG A 230 -19.70 10.23 11.33
C ARG A 230 -19.78 11.66 11.86
N ASP A 231 -18.64 12.34 11.88
CA ASP A 231 -18.56 13.73 12.33
C ASP A 231 -19.45 14.67 11.51
N VAL A 232 -19.50 14.46 10.19
CA VAL A 232 -20.39 15.19 9.29
C VAL A 232 -21.89 14.90 9.56
N VAL A 233 -22.23 13.64 9.87
CA VAL A 233 -23.61 13.26 10.24
C VAL A 233 -24.01 13.87 11.59
N ASP A 234 -23.15 13.81 12.57
CA ASP A 234 -23.40 14.34 13.92
C ASP A 234 -23.45 15.88 13.92
N ASN A 235 -22.62 16.52 13.11
CA ASN A 235 -22.56 17.95 12.94
C ASN A 235 -22.32 18.36 11.48
N PRO A 236 -23.38 18.69 10.72
CA PRO A 236 -23.27 19.08 9.30
C PRO A 236 -22.45 20.36 9.02
N LYS A 237 -21.99 21.05 10.05
CA LYS A 237 -21.07 22.19 9.92
C LYS A 237 -19.62 21.82 10.20
N MET A 238 -19.36 20.55 10.48
CA MET A 238 -18.01 20.05 10.71
C MET A 238 -17.22 20.08 9.40
N GLU A 239 -15.95 20.45 9.48
CA GLU A 239 -15.04 20.40 8.35
C GLU A 239 -14.66 18.95 8.04
N PHE A 240 -14.94 18.49 6.86
CA PHE A 240 -14.48 17.23 6.31
C PHE A 240 -13.06 17.39 5.79
N ARG A 241 -12.16 16.48 6.18
CA ARG A 241 -10.73 16.48 5.80
C ARG A 241 -10.30 15.22 5.06
N GLY A 242 -11.23 14.33 4.86
CA GLY A 242 -11.02 13.08 4.15
C GLY A 242 -10.60 13.29 2.70
N ARG A 243 -10.05 12.24 2.13
CA ARG A 243 -9.60 12.19 0.75
C ARG A 243 -10.39 11.16 -0.03
N ILE A 244 -10.77 11.50 -1.22
CA ILE A 244 -11.32 10.56 -2.19
C ILE A 244 -10.23 10.25 -3.21
N HIS A 245 -9.82 8.99 -3.27
CA HIS A 245 -8.87 8.51 -4.28
C HIS A 245 -9.64 8.05 -5.51
N LEU A 246 -9.41 8.71 -6.61
CA LEU A 246 -9.99 8.37 -7.90
C LEU A 246 -8.88 7.92 -8.85
N ASP A 247 -9.17 6.88 -9.64
CA ASP A 247 -8.31 6.53 -10.76
C ASP A 247 -8.39 7.61 -11.84
N ALA A 248 -7.26 7.85 -12.50
CA ALA A 248 -7.26 8.76 -13.64
C ALA A 248 -8.14 8.19 -14.76
N CYS A 249 -9.14 8.95 -15.18
CA CYS A 249 -9.86 8.66 -16.41
C CYS A 249 -8.91 8.90 -17.59
N ASN A 250 -8.68 7.87 -18.40
CA ASN A 250 -7.99 7.99 -19.70
C ASN A 250 -8.96 8.50 -20.76
#